data_3b1d7255fe8cfe800db7222148a27865
#
_entry.id   3b1d7255fe8cfe800db7222148a27865
#
_cell.length_a   1.000
_cell.length_b   1.000
_cell.length_c   1.000
_cell.angle_alpha   90.00
_cell.angle_beta   90.00
_cell.angle_gamma   90.00
#
_symmetry.space_group_name_H-M   'P 1'
#
loop_
_entity.id
_entity.type
_entity.pdbx_description
1 polymer ?
#
loop_
_entity_poly.entity_id
_entity_poly.type
_entity_poly.pdbx_seq_one_letter_code
_entity_poly.pdbx_strand_id
1 'polypeptide(L)'
;MSPPQASRPSFSALSRWRIGSDMVLRTLLVLAVAGMVNYLGTRFYHRFYLSAQTRVELSSRTLTVLRSVTNDVAVILYYDTRDPRNFYPSVQALLEEYHSHNPRISVRTVDYERDPGEALKVKDQYRNFFNSQQDKDLVIFDCAGRVRVFPGTALLQYKDSFLGNQPLPENPQKKELQFERRPVLFKGEQAFTAILLALANPEPLKAYFLQGHGEASLSDAEHQQGFLKFASVLQENYLSVTNLWLENGGVPADCSLLVIAAPDRPFEEAELRQLGQYLQEGGRLLLLFSYASKAHPTGLEAILQPWGVGVMADIAQDYTNSTTAQGYDMKIQVNQFDKHPVMDSLSQLQLHLYLPRPVLPNTASPSANAPQVSVLFGTSPAATLMDNPGEPPHAYPLACAIEQKPVAGVANPRGNTRIIVVGDATFLGNLMIDSGGNRDFLNAALNWLCDRPLLLGGIGPRPITDLHLLITQREQRRLAWLLLGALPGAVLFFGWIVWFVRRR
;
A
#
# COMPACT_ATOMS: atom_id res chain seq x y z
N MET A 1 96.63 -21.59 21.94
CA MET A 1 95.39 -22.08 22.52
C MET A 1 94.24 -21.46 21.67
N SER A 2 93.70 -22.31 20.81
CA SER A 2 92.53 -21.90 19.97
C SER A 2 91.26 -22.09 20.75
N PRO A 3 90.23 -21.19 20.64
CA PRO A 3 88.95 -21.35 21.34
C PRO A 3 88.12 -22.49 20.72
N PRO A 4 87.29 -23.20 21.51
CA PRO A 4 86.50 -24.32 21.03
C PRO A 4 85.40 -23.79 20.10
N GLN A 5 85.31 -24.41 18.90
CA GLN A 5 84.20 -24.20 17.99
C GLN A 5 82.91 -24.74 18.58
N ALA A 6 81.94 -23.87 18.81
CA ALA A 6 80.61 -24.26 19.20
C ALA A 6 79.94 -25.10 18.09
N SER A 7 79.62 -26.35 18.38
CA SER A 7 78.94 -27.27 17.50
C SER A 7 77.51 -26.73 17.21
N ARG A 8 77.19 -26.44 15.94
CA ARG A 8 75.80 -26.16 15.51
C ARG A 8 74.92 -27.34 15.77
N PRO A 9 73.81 -27.21 16.44
CA PRO A 9 72.89 -28.34 16.68
C PRO A 9 72.37 -28.85 15.31
N SER A 10 72.74 -30.09 14.97
CA SER A 10 72.21 -30.80 13.80
C SER A 10 70.81 -31.30 14.16
N PHE A 11 69.77 -30.73 13.49
CA PHE A 11 68.40 -31.24 13.61
C PHE A 11 68.36 -32.67 13.04
N SER A 12 68.14 -33.67 13.88
CA SER A 12 67.91 -35.04 13.45
C SER A 12 66.65 -35.17 12.61
N ALA A 13 66.59 -36.12 11.67
CA ALA A 13 65.42 -36.34 10.83
C ALA A 13 64.14 -36.53 11.65
N LEU A 14 64.18 -37.13 12.78
CA LEU A 14 63.08 -37.31 13.75
C LEU A 14 62.58 -35.99 14.33
N SER A 15 63.45 -35.01 14.59
CA SER A 15 63.04 -33.72 15.13
C SER A 15 62.38 -32.87 14.05
N ARG A 16 62.77 -32.98 12.77
CA ARG A 16 62.14 -32.34 11.64
C ARG A 16 60.73 -32.90 11.41
N TRP A 17 60.54 -34.20 11.52
CA TRP A 17 59.24 -34.86 11.40
C TRP A 17 58.29 -34.45 12.55
N ARG A 18 58.76 -34.37 13.78
CA ARG A 18 57.98 -33.89 14.92
C ARG A 18 57.53 -32.43 14.77
N ILE A 19 58.42 -31.55 14.32
CA ILE A 19 58.08 -30.14 14.07
C ILE A 19 57.10 -30.03 12.90
N GLY A 20 57.28 -30.78 11.82
CA GLY A 20 56.40 -30.81 10.68
C GLY A 20 54.99 -31.31 11.02
N SER A 21 54.89 -32.43 11.78
CA SER A 21 53.59 -32.96 12.21
C SER A 21 52.86 -32.04 13.18
N ASP A 22 53.56 -31.37 14.11
CA ASP A 22 52.99 -30.39 15.04
C ASP A 22 52.49 -29.16 14.28
N MET A 23 53.19 -28.71 13.25
CA MET A 23 52.77 -27.60 12.40
C MET A 23 51.52 -27.95 11.58
N VAL A 24 51.47 -29.15 10.98
CA VAL A 24 50.30 -29.63 10.25
C VAL A 24 49.08 -29.77 11.18
N LEU A 25 49.29 -30.36 12.38
CA LEU A 25 48.21 -30.51 13.36
C LEU A 25 47.63 -29.14 13.80
N ARG A 26 48.50 -28.17 14.08
CA ARG A 26 48.07 -26.80 14.43
C ARG A 26 47.34 -26.13 13.29
N THR A 27 47.78 -26.29 12.06
CA THR A 27 47.10 -25.74 10.87
C THR A 27 45.73 -26.38 10.70
N LEU A 28 45.60 -27.69 10.85
CA LEU A 28 44.31 -28.37 10.78
C LEU A 28 43.35 -27.92 11.89
N LEU A 29 43.89 -27.73 13.12
CA LEU A 29 43.11 -27.24 14.25
C LEU A 29 42.57 -25.81 13.99
N VAL A 30 43.39 -24.92 13.45
CA VAL A 30 42.97 -23.56 13.08
C VAL A 30 41.89 -23.58 11.97
N LEU A 31 42.07 -24.45 10.96
CA LEU A 31 41.07 -24.62 9.89
C LEU A 31 39.74 -25.19 10.44
N ALA A 32 39.83 -26.17 11.37
CA ALA A 32 38.63 -26.71 12.01
C ALA A 32 37.89 -25.66 12.86
N VAL A 33 38.63 -24.84 13.63
CA VAL A 33 38.06 -23.74 14.41
C VAL A 33 37.46 -22.69 13.49
N ALA A 34 38.13 -22.30 12.39
CA ALA A 34 37.62 -21.38 11.41
C ALA A 34 36.32 -21.91 10.73
N GLY A 35 36.31 -23.19 10.38
CA GLY A 35 35.12 -23.86 9.85
C GLY A 35 33.96 -23.90 10.86
N MET A 36 34.26 -24.16 12.13
CA MET A 36 33.26 -24.17 13.20
C MET A 36 32.67 -22.77 13.47
N VAL A 37 33.53 -21.74 13.50
CA VAL A 37 33.10 -20.34 13.66
C VAL A 37 32.23 -19.89 12.48
N ASN A 38 32.64 -20.27 11.26
CA ASN A 38 31.84 -19.97 10.06
C ASN A 38 30.48 -20.71 10.11
N TYR A 39 30.46 -21.98 10.47
CA TYR A 39 29.22 -22.75 10.63
C TYR A 39 28.31 -22.17 11.72
N LEU A 40 28.84 -21.83 12.88
CA LEU A 40 28.08 -21.18 13.95
C LEU A 40 27.59 -19.80 13.52
N GLY A 41 28.41 -19.01 12.81
CA GLY A 41 28.06 -17.70 12.29
C GLY A 41 26.94 -17.74 11.25
N THR A 42 26.86 -18.81 10.43
CA THR A 42 25.76 -18.98 9.47
C THR A 42 24.46 -19.49 10.11
N ARG A 43 24.56 -20.26 11.20
CA ARG A 43 23.39 -20.88 11.85
C ARG A 43 22.80 -20.01 12.97
N PHE A 44 23.62 -19.20 13.64
CA PHE A 44 23.23 -18.35 14.78
C PHE A 44 23.59 -16.89 14.53
N TYR A 45 23.33 -16.36 13.29
CA TYR A 45 23.62 -14.97 13.01
C TYR A 45 22.61 -14.03 13.68
N HIS A 46 23.12 -13.00 14.34
CA HIS A 46 22.31 -11.87 14.78
C HIS A 46 22.46 -10.76 13.76
N ARG A 47 21.34 -10.32 13.17
CA ARG A 47 21.34 -9.14 12.30
C ARG A 47 21.41 -7.89 13.16
N PHE A 48 22.52 -7.19 13.08
CA PHE A 48 22.63 -5.86 13.66
C PHE A 48 22.28 -4.85 12.58
N TYR A 49 21.13 -4.19 12.73
CA TYR A 49 20.76 -3.08 11.86
C TYR A 49 21.52 -1.83 12.31
N LEU A 50 22.53 -1.41 11.54
CA LEU A 50 23.34 -0.21 11.80
C LEU A 50 22.63 1.09 11.45
N SER A 51 21.51 1.01 10.76
CA SER A 51 20.65 2.15 10.42
C SER A 51 19.21 1.86 10.84
N ALA A 52 18.57 2.81 11.51
CA ALA A 52 17.15 2.74 11.87
C ALA A 52 16.24 2.63 10.61
N GLN A 53 16.73 3.05 9.45
CA GLN A 53 15.99 3.03 8.18
C GLN A 53 16.02 1.67 7.47
N THR A 54 16.98 0.80 7.78
CA THR A 54 17.05 -0.56 7.22
C THR A 54 16.31 -1.60 8.06
N ARG A 55 15.81 -1.20 9.23
CA ARG A 55 15.01 -2.07 10.08
C ARG A 55 13.59 -2.18 9.53
N VAL A 56 13.24 -3.34 8.99
CA VAL A 56 11.89 -3.64 8.56
C VAL A 56 11.06 -3.98 9.82
N GLU A 57 10.64 -2.95 10.58
CA GLU A 57 9.72 -3.18 11.69
C GLU A 57 8.30 -3.36 11.13
N LEU A 58 7.71 -4.51 11.41
CA LEU A 58 6.31 -4.75 11.08
C LEU A 58 5.41 -4.00 12.06
N SER A 59 4.31 -3.45 11.55
CA SER A 59 3.30 -2.82 12.38
C SER A 59 2.67 -3.85 13.34
N SER A 60 2.21 -3.40 14.50
CA SER A 60 1.52 -4.26 15.48
C SER A 60 0.32 -4.99 14.86
N ARG A 61 -0.28 -4.42 13.84
CA ARG A 61 -1.40 -5.00 13.09
C ARG A 61 -0.98 -6.11 12.15
N THR A 62 0.10 -5.92 11.39
CA THR A 62 0.69 -6.99 10.59
C THR A 62 1.03 -8.20 11.48
N LEU A 63 1.61 -7.95 12.66
CA LEU A 63 1.90 -9.02 13.63
C LEU A 63 0.64 -9.76 14.10
N THR A 64 -0.47 -9.05 14.28
CA THR A 64 -1.76 -9.68 14.64
C THR A 64 -2.29 -10.54 13.51
N VAL A 65 -2.25 -10.06 12.26
CA VAL A 65 -2.64 -10.84 11.08
C VAL A 65 -1.74 -12.08 10.92
N LEU A 66 -0.42 -11.92 11.06
CA LEU A 66 0.51 -13.05 10.97
C LEU A 66 0.21 -14.15 11.98
N ARG A 67 -0.19 -13.78 13.22
CA ARG A 67 -0.61 -14.76 14.24
C ARG A 67 -1.92 -15.46 13.90
N SER A 68 -2.82 -14.82 13.15
CA SER A 68 -4.10 -15.41 12.72
C SER A 68 -3.98 -16.37 11.54
N VAL A 69 -2.84 -16.35 10.80
CA VAL A 69 -2.58 -17.26 9.68
C VAL A 69 -2.23 -18.65 10.24
N THR A 70 -3.15 -19.58 10.13
CA THR A 70 -3.00 -20.97 10.61
C THR A 70 -2.63 -21.96 9.51
N ASN A 71 -2.86 -21.60 8.25
CA ASN A 71 -2.56 -22.44 7.08
C ASN A 71 -1.16 -22.12 6.54
N ASP A 72 -0.56 -23.10 5.87
CA ASP A 72 0.72 -22.89 5.20
C ASP A 72 0.51 -22.02 3.95
N VAL A 73 1.33 -20.99 3.82
CA VAL A 73 1.30 -20.05 2.68
C VAL A 73 2.64 -20.08 1.98
N ALA A 74 2.66 -20.48 0.73
CA ALA A 74 3.83 -20.38 -0.13
C ALA A 74 3.85 -19.03 -0.85
N VAL A 75 4.91 -18.26 -0.67
CA VAL A 75 5.11 -16.99 -1.35
C VAL A 75 6.24 -17.14 -2.36
N ILE A 76 5.96 -16.88 -3.62
CA ILE A 76 6.91 -16.96 -4.72
C ILE A 76 7.19 -15.56 -5.23
N LEU A 77 8.45 -15.15 -5.14
CA LEU A 77 8.96 -13.92 -5.74
C LEU A 77 9.44 -14.23 -7.15
N TYR A 78 8.66 -13.86 -8.14
CA TYR A 78 8.98 -14.04 -9.56
C TYR A 78 9.58 -12.74 -10.09
N TYR A 79 10.91 -12.58 -10.02
CA TYR A 79 11.62 -11.32 -10.24
C TYR A 79 12.91 -11.50 -11.05
N ASP A 80 13.34 -10.42 -11.72
CA ASP A 80 14.76 -10.26 -12.07
C ASP A 80 15.49 -9.69 -10.85
N THR A 81 16.34 -10.49 -10.21
CA THR A 81 17.04 -10.09 -8.97
C THR A 81 18.12 -9.04 -9.19
N ARG A 82 18.45 -8.70 -10.44
CA ARG A 82 19.50 -7.73 -10.79
C ARG A 82 18.97 -6.36 -11.19
N ASP A 83 17.69 -6.23 -11.54
CA ASP A 83 17.14 -4.94 -11.91
C ASP A 83 16.94 -4.07 -10.65
N PRO A 84 17.72 -3.00 -10.48
CA PRO A 84 17.61 -2.15 -9.29
C PRO A 84 16.29 -1.37 -9.23
N ARG A 85 15.51 -1.34 -10.32
CA ARG A 85 14.27 -0.57 -10.43
C ARG A 85 13.05 -1.31 -9.91
N ASN A 86 13.12 -2.63 -9.76
CA ASN A 86 11.96 -3.46 -9.39
C ASN A 86 11.77 -3.63 -7.88
N PHE A 87 12.63 -3.02 -7.06
CA PHE A 87 12.54 -3.07 -5.59
C PHE A 87 12.56 -4.47 -4.98
N TYR A 88 13.05 -5.47 -5.71
CA TYR A 88 13.17 -6.84 -5.24
C TYR A 88 13.79 -6.96 -3.83
N PRO A 89 14.91 -6.27 -3.49
CA PRO A 89 15.51 -6.41 -2.16
C PRO A 89 14.57 -5.98 -1.03
N SER A 90 13.77 -4.93 -1.25
CA SER A 90 12.80 -4.44 -0.26
C SER A 90 11.62 -5.40 -0.09
N VAL A 91 11.17 -5.99 -1.18
CA VAL A 91 10.09 -7.00 -1.18
C VAL A 91 10.57 -8.26 -0.46
N GLN A 92 11.77 -8.73 -0.79
CA GLN A 92 12.37 -9.91 -0.16
C GLN A 92 12.57 -9.69 1.35
N ALA A 93 13.19 -8.58 1.75
CA ALA A 93 13.44 -8.28 3.15
C ALA A 93 12.14 -8.22 3.98
N LEU A 94 11.08 -7.63 3.40
CA LEU A 94 9.77 -7.58 4.05
C LEU A 94 9.18 -8.98 4.23
N LEU A 95 9.21 -9.83 3.21
CA LEU A 95 8.64 -11.18 3.29
C LEU A 95 9.49 -12.14 4.15
N GLU A 96 10.79 -11.96 4.20
CA GLU A 96 11.64 -12.65 5.15
C GLU A 96 11.29 -12.31 6.59
N GLU A 97 10.92 -11.04 6.85
CA GLU A 97 10.45 -10.62 8.17
C GLU A 97 9.07 -11.26 8.50
N TYR A 98 8.17 -11.41 7.51
CA TYR A 98 6.92 -12.16 7.68
C TYR A 98 7.20 -13.63 8.04
N HIS A 99 8.12 -14.27 7.31
CA HIS A 99 8.54 -15.64 7.60
C HIS A 99 9.12 -15.78 9.02
N SER A 100 9.93 -14.81 9.49
CA SER A 100 10.53 -14.84 10.82
C SER A 100 9.49 -14.81 11.94
N HIS A 101 8.36 -14.10 11.72
CA HIS A 101 7.26 -14.00 12.67
C HIS A 101 6.23 -15.13 12.56
N ASN A 102 6.10 -15.74 11.38
CA ASN A 102 5.27 -16.93 11.17
C ASN A 102 5.93 -17.90 10.18
N PRO A 103 6.55 -19.00 10.68
CA PRO A 103 7.24 -19.99 9.84
C PRO A 103 6.35 -20.72 8.83
N ARG A 104 5.01 -20.62 8.96
CA ARG A 104 4.07 -21.17 7.98
C ARG A 104 4.06 -20.40 6.66
N ILE A 105 4.63 -19.20 6.64
CA ILE A 105 4.80 -18.40 5.44
C ILE A 105 6.19 -18.75 4.88
N SER A 106 6.24 -19.57 3.84
CA SER A 106 7.50 -19.91 3.16
C SER A 106 7.74 -18.94 2.00
N VAL A 107 8.96 -18.44 1.87
CA VAL A 107 9.34 -17.50 0.81
C VAL A 107 10.36 -18.15 -0.10
N ARG A 108 10.08 -18.15 -1.41
CA ARG A 108 10.97 -18.67 -2.45
C ARG A 108 11.12 -17.64 -3.57
N THR A 109 12.34 -17.37 -4.00
CA THR A 109 12.63 -16.53 -5.16
C THR A 109 12.85 -17.39 -6.40
N VAL A 110 12.28 -16.95 -7.53
CA VAL A 110 12.51 -17.50 -8.86
C VAL A 110 12.94 -16.33 -9.76
N ASP A 111 14.20 -16.35 -10.15
CA ASP A 111 14.78 -15.34 -11.05
C ASP A 111 14.52 -15.78 -12.51
N TYR A 112 13.63 -15.06 -13.19
CA TYR A 112 13.21 -15.45 -14.53
C TYR A 112 14.27 -15.20 -15.61
N GLU A 113 15.29 -14.37 -15.34
CA GLU A 113 16.42 -14.16 -16.25
C GLU A 113 17.54 -15.19 -16.03
N ARG A 114 17.78 -15.59 -14.77
CA ARG A 114 18.86 -16.52 -14.40
C ARG A 114 18.45 -17.99 -14.45
N ASP A 115 17.19 -18.27 -14.14
CA ASP A 115 16.68 -19.63 -14.04
C ASP A 115 15.39 -19.80 -14.86
N PRO A 116 15.48 -19.70 -16.21
CA PRO A 116 14.33 -19.78 -17.09
C PRO A 116 13.59 -21.14 -16.98
N GLY A 117 14.27 -22.20 -16.55
CA GLY A 117 13.66 -23.51 -16.33
C GLY A 117 12.67 -23.52 -15.17
N GLU A 118 13.06 -22.96 -14.03
CA GLU A 118 12.15 -22.81 -12.87
C GLU A 118 11.06 -21.75 -13.16
N ALA A 119 11.41 -20.69 -13.87
CA ALA A 119 10.45 -19.66 -14.28
C ALA A 119 9.33 -20.25 -15.16
N LEU A 120 9.67 -21.17 -16.05
CA LEU A 120 8.68 -21.84 -16.90
C LEU A 120 7.74 -22.74 -16.09
N LYS A 121 8.27 -23.47 -15.09
CA LYS A 121 7.46 -24.29 -14.18
C LYS A 121 6.47 -23.43 -13.38
N VAL A 122 6.90 -22.27 -12.87
CA VAL A 122 6.01 -21.34 -12.18
C VAL A 122 4.92 -20.82 -13.11
N LYS A 123 5.27 -20.43 -14.34
CA LYS A 123 4.29 -20.00 -15.34
C LYS A 123 3.28 -21.10 -15.68
N ASP A 124 3.70 -22.34 -15.81
CA ASP A 124 2.80 -23.46 -16.08
C ASP A 124 1.90 -23.76 -14.87
N GLN A 125 2.45 -23.76 -13.67
CA GLN A 125 1.70 -24.01 -12.43
C GLN A 125 0.61 -22.95 -12.19
N TYR A 126 0.91 -21.70 -12.48
CA TYR A 126 0.02 -20.55 -12.23
C TYR A 126 -0.49 -19.89 -13.51
N ARG A 127 -0.60 -20.67 -14.62
CA ARG A 127 -0.97 -20.19 -15.96
C ARG A 127 -2.19 -19.27 -16.00
N ASN A 128 -3.21 -19.55 -15.20
CA ASN A 128 -4.45 -18.78 -15.15
C ASN A 128 -4.29 -17.36 -14.59
N PHE A 129 -3.16 -17.08 -13.96
CA PHE A 129 -2.86 -15.80 -13.32
C PHE A 129 -1.83 -14.97 -14.09
N PHE A 130 -1.23 -15.53 -15.13
CA PHE A 130 -0.37 -14.81 -16.05
C PHE A 130 -1.21 -14.34 -17.23
N ASN A 131 -1.51 -13.04 -17.30
CA ASN A 131 -2.39 -12.46 -18.31
C ASN A 131 -1.68 -12.16 -19.63
N SER A 132 -0.36 -12.03 -19.61
CA SER A 132 0.48 -11.80 -20.78
C SER A 132 1.84 -12.49 -20.66
N GLN A 133 2.51 -12.67 -21.80
CA GLN A 133 3.93 -13.11 -21.79
C GLN A 133 4.88 -12.06 -21.17
N GLN A 134 4.39 -10.85 -20.94
CA GLN A 134 5.15 -9.72 -20.39
C GLN A 134 4.96 -9.53 -18.90
N ASP A 135 4.21 -10.40 -18.22
CA ASP A 135 4.03 -10.32 -16.77
C ASP A 135 5.36 -10.59 -16.07
N LYS A 136 5.94 -9.53 -15.51
CA LYS A 136 7.23 -9.48 -14.84
C LYS A 136 7.06 -8.94 -13.44
N ASP A 137 8.00 -9.29 -12.54
CA ASP A 137 8.06 -8.79 -11.18
C ASP A 137 6.75 -9.01 -10.40
N LEU A 138 6.41 -10.29 -10.21
CA LEU A 138 5.19 -10.71 -9.54
C LEU A 138 5.49 -11.31 -8.17
N VAL A 139 4.60 -11.06 -7.22
CA VAL A 139 4.54 -11.76 -5.92
C VAL A 139 3.33 -12.68 -5.92
N ILE A 140 3.56 -13.98 -5.85
CA ILE A 140 2.51 -15.01 -5.89
C ILE A 140 2.36 -15.59 -4.50
N PHE A 141 1.15 -15.50 -3.94
CA PHE A 141 0.78 -16.12 -2.68
C PHE A 141 -0.11 -17.33 -2.97
N ASP A 142 0.26 -18.49 -2.49
CA ASP A 142 -0.50 -19.73 -2.62
C ASP A 142 -0.78 -20.33 -1.23
N CYS A 143 -2.06 -20.46 -0.91
CA CYS A 143 -2.53 -21.08 0.31
C CYS A 143 -3.49 -22.23 -0.03
N ALA A 144 -2.97 -23.45 -0.08
CA ALA A 144 -3.76 -24.64 -0.39
C ALA A 144 -4.56 -24.53 -1.71
N GLY A 145 -3.92 -24.01 -2.77
CA GLY A 145 -4.53 -23.81 -4.11
C GLY A 145 -5.32 -22.52 -4.27
N ARG A 146 -5.49 -21.74 -3.20
CA ARG A 146 -6.00 -20.37 -3.30
C ARG A 146 -4.83 -19.43 -3.61
N VAL A 147 -4.78 -19.02 -4.87
CA VAL A 147 -3.67 -18.22 -5.39
C VAL A 147 -4.06 -16.75 -5.49
N ARG A 148 -3.14 -15.89 -5.11
CA ARG A 148 -3.21 -14.44 -5.33
C ARG A 148 -1.89 -13.96 -5.93
N VAL A 149 -1.98 -13.21 -7.00
CA VAL A 149 -0.83 -12.63 -7.69
C VAL A 149 -0.89 -11.13 -7.58
N PHE A 150 0.23 -10.54 -7.19
CA PHE A 150 0.35 -9.09 -7.02
C PHE A 150 1.53 -8.57 -7.84
N PRO A 151 1.32 -7.58 -8.74
CA PRO A 151 2.40 -7.03 -9.53
C PRO A 151 3.29 -6.13 -8.68
N GLY A 152 4.61 -6.28 -8.82
CA GLY A 152 5.60 -5.49 -8.08
C GLY A 152 5.49 -3.99 -8.33
N THR A 153 5.05 -3.60 -9.53
CA THR A 153 4.82 -2.19 -9.89
C THR A 153 3.71 -1.53 -9.05
N ALA A 154 2.71 -2.29 -8.60
CA ALA A 154 1.63 -1.78 -7.75
C ALA A 154 2.05 -1.58 -6.28
N LEU A 155 3.22 -2.09 -5.88
CA LEU A 155 3.81 -1.86 -4.55
C LEU A 155 4.38 -0.46 -4.38
N LEU A 156 4.51 0.31 -5.48
CA LEU A 156 5.19 1.59 -5.50
C LEU A 156 4.22 2.72 -5.81
N GLN A 157 4.29 3.77 -5.04
CA GLN A 157 3.65 5.03 -5.38
C GLN A 157 4.69 5.98 -5.97
N TYR A 158 4.36 6.51 -7.14
CA TYR A 158 5.25 7.40 -7.89
C TYR A 158 4.80 8.84 -7.72
N LYS A 159 5.78 9.74 -7.75
CA LYS A 159 5.55 11.18 -7.86
C LYS A 159 6.22 11.69 -9.12
N ASP A 160 5.47 12.42 -9.92
CA ASP A 160 6.02 13.09 -11.09
C ASP A 160 6.68 14.40 -10.63
N SER A 161 7.98 14.51 -10.85
CA SER A 161 8.78 15.71 -10.55
C SER A 161 9.10 16.42 -11.85
N PHE A 162 8.77 17.69 -11.91
CA PHE A 162 9.11 18.54 -13.05
C PHE A 162 10.62 18.84 -13.06
N LEU A 163 11.33 18.37 -14.08
CA LEU A 163 12.78 18.58 -14.24
C LEU A 163 13.15 19.90 -14.94
N GLY A 164 12.16 20.61 -15.45
CA GLY A 164 12.38 21.84 -16.20
C GLY A 164 12.17 21.67 -17.71
N ASN A 165 12.35 22.77 -18.44
CA ASN A 165 12.30 22.82 -19.89
C ASN A 165 13.70 22.55 -20.44
N GLN A 166 13.97 21.33 -20.88
CA GLN A 166 15.24 21.04 -21.57
C GLN A 166 15.06 21.14 -23.09
N PRO A 167 16.06 21.70 -23.82
CA PRO A 167 16.04 21.75 -25.28
C PRO A 167 16.14 20.32 -25.84
N LEU A 168 15.32 20.00 -26.85
CA LEU A 168 15.39 18.71 -27.55
C LEU A 168 16.75 18.60 -28.29
N PRO A 169 17.42 17.44 -28.27
CA PRO A 169 18.68 17.22 -28.95
C PRO A 169 18.59 17.49 -30.46
N GLU A 170 17.41 17.24 -31.07
CA GLU A 170 17.16 17.44 -32.50
C GLU A 170 16.73 18.87 -32.86
N ASN A 171 16.24 19.65 -31.89
CA ASN A 171 15.86 21.06 -32.13
C ASN A 171 15.95 21.89 -30.84
N PRO A 172 17.08 22.64 -30.65
CA PRO A 172 17.31 23.41 -29.42
C PRO A 172 16.30 24.53 -29.15
N GLN A 173 15.50 24.93 -30.14
CA GLN A 173 14.47 25.96 -30.00
C GLN A 173 13.15 25.36 -29.46
N LYS A 174 12.98 24.07 -29.55
CA LYS A 174 11.77 23.37 -29.02
C LYS A 174 12.08 22.82 -27.62
N LYS A 175 11.45 23.40 -26.61
CA LYS A 175 11.57 22.97 -25.23
C LYS A 175 10.46 21.98 -24.92
N GLU A 176 10.82 20.80 -24.45
CA GLU A 176 9.86 19.78 -24.00
C GLU A 176 9.84 19.74 -22.48
N LEU A 177 8.63 19.63 -21.93
CA LEU A 177 8.41 19.49 -20.49
C LEU A 177 8.87 18.09 -20.08
N GLN A 178 10.00 17.98 -19.40
CA GLN A 178 10.48 16.71 -18.88
C GLN A 178 9.97 16.48 -17.47
N PHE A 179 9.24 15.38 -17.30
CA PHE A 179 8.82 14.87 -16.00
C PHE A 179 9.64 13.62 -15.68
N GLU A 180 10.20 13.58 -14.50
CA GLU A 180 10.81 12.35 -13.97
C GLU A 180 9.85 11.72 -12.98
N ARG A 181 9.48 10.48 -13.27
CA ARG A 181 8.61 9.68 -12.40
C ARG A 181 9.46 8.92 -11.39
N ARG A 182 9.47 9.41 -10.14
CA ARG A 182 10.25 8.79 -9.06
C ARG A 182 9.34 8.04 -8.09
N PRO A 183 9.70 6.81 -7.68
CA PRO A 183 8.99 6.12 -6.63
C PRO A 183 9.26 6.83 -5.29
N VAL A 184 8.20 7.18 -4.55
CA VAL A 184 8.31 7.91 -3.28
C VAL A 184 7.85 7.09 -2.08
N LEU A 185 6.95 6.14 -2.28
CA LEU A 185 6.38 5.33 -1.20
C LEU A 185 6.32 3.86 -1.60
N PHE A 186 6.62 2.98 -0.63
CA PHE A 186 6.53 1.53 -0.75
C PHE A 186 5.35 1.01 0.08
N LYS A 187 4.36 0.41 -0.59
CA LYS A 187 3.10 -0.09 -0.01
C LYS A 187 3.11 -1.60 0.30
N GLY A 188 4.28 -2.25 0.27
CA GLY A 188 4.40 -3.71 0.37
C GLY A 188 3.77 -4.30 1.62
N GLU A 189 3.98 -3.70 2.79
CA GLU A 189 3.42 -4.21 4.04
C GLU A 189 1.89 -4.20 4.02
N GLN A 190 1.30 -3.11 3.57
CA GLN A 190 -0.16 -2.98 3.44
C GLN A 190 -0.73 -4.03 2.48
N ALA A 191 -0.13 -4.17 1.29
CA ALA A 191 -0.58 -5.11 0.27
C ALA A 191 -0.47 -6.58 0.74
N PHE A 192 0.67 -6.97 1.27
CA PHE A 192 0.90 -8.36 1.67
C PHE A 192 0.07 -8.78 2.88
N THR A 193 -0.11 -7.87 3.84
CA THR A 193 -0.99 -8.13 5.00
C THR A 193 -2.44 -8.30 4.56
N ALA A 194 -2.90 -7.48 3.61
CA ALA A 194 -4.24 -7.61 3.03
C ALA A 194 -4.44 -8.95 2.31
N ILE A 195 -3.44 -9.40 1.53
CA ILE A 195 -3.46 -10.70 0.86
C ILE A 195 -3.55 -11.84 1.86
N LEU A 196 -2.72 -11.83 2.91
CA LEU A 196 -2.73 -12.87 3.93
C LEU A 196 -4.05 -12.93 4.67
N LEU A 197 -4.64 -11.77 4.99
CA LEU A 197 -5.96 -11.71 5.61
C LEU A 197 -7.04 -12.32 4.72
N ALA A 198 -6.99 -12.03 3.41
CA ALA A 198 -7.94 -12.58 2.45
C ALA A 198 -7.77 -14.10 2.22
N LEU A 199 -6.54 -14.60 2.30
CA LEU A 199 -6.27 -16.05 2.21
C LEU A 199 -6.67 -16.78 3.49
N ALA A 200 -6.61 -16.12 4.65
CA ALA A 200 -7.06 -16.67 5.92
C ALA A 200 -8.58 -16.75 6.00
N ASN A 201 -9.31 -15.84 5.34
CA ASN A 201 -10.78 -15.83 5.30
C ASN A 201 -11.26 -16.36 3.94
N PRO A 202 -11.82 -17.58 3.88
CA PRO A 202 -12.09 -18.26 2.59
C PRO A 202 -13.22 -17.61 1.78
N GLU A 203 -14.14 -16.90 2.40
CA GLU A 203 -15.27 -16.26 1.70
C GLU A 203 -14.97 -14.77 1.46
N PRO A 204 -14.86 -14.33 0.17
CA PRO A 204 -14.73 -12.92 -0.13
C PRO A 204 -16.00 -12.19 0.32
N LEU A 205 -15.82 -11.01 0.92
CA LEU A 205 -16.94 -10.12 1.20
C LEU A 205 -17.61 -9.73 -0.13
N LYS A 206 -18.94 -9.67 -0.12
CA LYS A 206 -19.72 -9.32 -1.32
C LYS A 206 -20.11 -7.84 -1.30
N ALA A 207 -19.70 -7.12 -2.32
CA ALA A 207 -20.16 -5.77 -2.61
C ALA A 207 -21.25 -5.84 -3.68
N TYR A 208 -22.42 -5.31 -3.37
CA TYR A 208 -23.50 -5.16 -4.31
C TYR A 208 -23.55 -3.73 -4.83
N PHE A 209 -23.57 -3.60 -6.15
CA PHE A 209 -23.63 -2.33 -6.85
C PHE A 209 -25.03 -2.15 -7.42
N LEU A 210 -25.76 -1.16 -6.90
CA LEU A 210 -27.14 -0.94 -7.26
C LEU A 210 -27.27 -0.46 -8.71
N GLN A 211 -28.28 -0.96 -9.39
CA GLN A 211 -28.62 -0.64 -10.77
C GLN A 211 -30.14 -0.51 -10.93
N GLY A 212 -30.56 0.27 -11.90
CA GLY A 212 -31.98 0.50 -12.25
C GLY A 212 -32.38 1.96 -12.35
N HIS A 213 -31.62 2.85 -11.68
CA HIS A 213 -31.97 4.29 -11.56
C HIS A 213 -30.92 5.19 -12.21
N GLY A 214 -30.27 4.71 -13.28
CA GLY A 214 -29.26 5.47 -14.03
C GLY A 214 -27.89 5.51 -13.36
N GLU A 215 -27.65 4.62 -12.41
CA GLU A 215 -26.35 4.49 -11.75
C GLU A 215 -25.23 4.21 -12.74
N ALA A 216 -24.02 4.56 -12.34
CA ALA A 216 -22.83 4.31 -13.14
C ALA A 216 -22.60 2.81 -13.40
N SER A 217 -22.04 2.49 -14.55
CA SER A 217 -21.80 1.09 -14.96
C SER A 217 -20.41 0.61 -14.57
N LEU A 218 -20.35 -0.57 -13.92
CA LEU A 218 -19.08 -1.24 -13.56
C LEU A 218 -18.34 -1.83 -14.77
N SER A 219 -19.04 -2.11 -15.87
CA SER A 219 -18.46 -2.69 -17.08
C SER A 219 -18.02 -1.65 -18.10
N ASP A 220 -18.34 -0.40 -17.89
CA ASP A 220 -18.04 0.67 -18.82
C ASP A 220 -16.59 1.15 -18.64
N ALA A 221 -15.77 0.91 -19.65
CA ALA A 221 -14.38 1.34 -19.70
C ALA A 221 -14.17 2.67 -20.42
N GLU A 222 -15.06 3.02 -21.33
CA GLU A 222 -14.85 4.10 -22.31
C GLU A 222 -15.48 5.43 -21.90
N HIS A 223 -16.59 5.41 -21.15
CA HIS A 223 -17.26 6.63 -20.75
C HIS A 223 -16.62 7.27 -19.52
N GLN A 224 -16.64 8.60 -19.48
CA GLN A 224 -16.12 9.39 -18.36
C GLN A 224 -16.80 9.04 -17.02
N GLN A 225 -18.05 8.57 -17.09
CA GLN A 225 -18.88 8.16 -15.95
C GLN A 225 -18.83 6.64 -15.67
N GLY A 226 -18.01 5.87 -16.41
CA GLY A 226 -17.80 4.45 -16.17
C GLY A 226 -17.07 4.21 -14.86
N PHE A 227 -17.32 3.03 -14.25
CA PHE A 227 -16.77 2.65 -12.95
C PHE A 227 -15.95 1.34 -13.00
N LEU A 228 -15.37 1.00 -14.16
CA LEU A 228 -14.56 -0.21 -14.29
C LEU A 228 -13.33 -0.20 -13.37
N LYS A 229 -12.62 0.94 -13.28
CA LYS A 229 -11.49 1.08 -12.36
C LYS A 229 -11.91 1.00 -10.89
N PHE A 230 -13.09 1.53 -10.55
CA PHE A 230 -13.67 1.39 -9.22
C PHE A 230 -13.90 -0.08 -8.88
N ALA A 231 -14.49 -0.86 -9.81
CA ALA A 231 -14.66 -2.30 -9.64
C ALA A 231 -13.32 -3.02 -9.43
N SER A 232 -12.26 -2.63 -10.15
CA SER A 232 -10.91 -3.17 -9.96
C SER A 232 -10.38 -2.90 -8.55
N VAL A 233 -10.59 -1.69 -8.00
CA VAL A 233 -10.19 -1.37 -6.62
C VAL A 233 -10.96 -2.22 -5.60
N LEU A 234 -12.25 -2.46 -5.81
CA LEU A 234 -13.02 -3.38 -4.96
C LEU A 234 -12.43 -4.80 -4.99
N GLN A 235 -12.11 -5.30 -6.17
CA GLN A 235 -11.49 -6.62 -6.34
C GLN A 235 -10.09 -6.70 -5.73
N GLU A 236 -9.27 -5.66 -5.88
CA GLU A 236 -7.97 -5.53 -5.21
C GLU A 236 -8.12 -5.56 -3.67
N ASN A 237 -9.25 -5.06 -3.16
CA ASN A 237 -9.61 -5.14 -1.74
C ASN A 237 -10.39 -6.42 -1.37
N TYR A 238 -10.36 -7.46 -2.22
CA TYR A 238 -11.01 -8.77 -1.97
C TYR A 238 -12.51 -8.69 -1.69
N LEU A 239 -13.18 -7.78 -2.39
CA LEU A 239 -14.62 -7.71 -2.47
C LEU A 239 -15.05 -8.28 -3.82
N SER A 240 -15.88 -9.31 -3.81
CA SER A 240 -16.55 -9.74 -5.04
C SER A 240 -17.66 -8.75 -5.37
N VAL A 241 -17.72 -8.30 -6.61
CA VAL A 241 -18.66 -7.25 -7.05
C VAL A 241 -19.77 -7.89 -7.87
N THR A 242 -21.01 -7.57 -7.53
CA THR A 242 -22.22 -8.07 -8.23
C THR A 242 -23.22 -6.93 -8.40
N ASN A 243 -23.82 -6.81 -9.57
CA ASN A 243 -24.93 -5.88 -9.77
C ASN A 243 -26.19 -6.34 -9.00
N LEU A 244 -26.93 -5.39 -8.46
CA LEU A 244 -28.17 -5.61 -7.72
C LEU A 244 -29.30 -4.77 -8.32
N TRP A 245 -30.45 -5.38 -8.51
CA TRP A 245 -31.73 -4.73 -8.84
C TRP A 245 -32.72 -5.02 -7.71
N LEU A 246 -33.25 -3.97 -7.09
CA LEU A 246 -34.13 -4.10 -5.92
C LEU A 246 -35.50 -4.72 -6.23
N GLU A 247 -35.94 -4.66 -7.47
CA GLU A 247 -37.18 -5.29 -7.95
C GLU A 247 -37.25 -6.79 -7.59
N ASN A 248 -36.11 -7.46 -7.38
CA ASN A 248 -35.98 -8.90 -7.18
C ASN A 248 -35.95 -9.34 -5.70
N GLY A 249 -36.40 -8.52 -4.75
CA GLY A 249 -36.55 -8.99 -3.36
C GLY A 249 -35.65 -8.32 -2.31
N GLY A 250 -35.14 -7.13 -2.60
CA GLY A 250 -34.37 -6.32 -1.65
C GLY A 250 -32.89 -6.65 -1.58
N VAL A 251 -32.21 -6.17 -0.54
CA VAL A 251 -30.77 -6.33 -0.37
C VAL A 251 -30.44 -7.72 0.16
N PRO A 252 -29.65 -8.56 -0.53
CA PRO A 252 -29.32 -9.93 -0.11
C PRO A 252 -28.70 -10.00 1.29
N ALA A 253 -28.96 -11.09 2.01
CA ALA A 253 -28.45 -11.30 3.37
C ALA A 253 -26.92 -11.33 3.44
N ASP A 254 -26.25 -11.81 2.39
CA ASP A 254 -24.80 -11.89 2.27
C ASP A 254 -24.14 -10.57 1.78
N CYS A 255 -24.91 -9.49 1.64
CA CYS A 255 -24.41 -8.18 1.30
C CYS A 255 -23.55 -7.63 2.43
N SER A 256 -22.25 -7.53 2.18
CA SER A 256 -21.27 -6.93 3.10
C SER A 256 -21.10 -5.43 2.88
N LEU A 257 -21.38 -4.95 1.66
CA LEU A 257 -21.33 -3.55 1.28
C LEU A 257 -22.32 -3.30 0.14
N LEU A 258 -23.19 -2.32 0.30
CA LEU A 258 -24.00 -1.78 -0.78
C LEU A 258 -23.35 -0.50 -1.33
N VAL A 259 -23.26 -0.39 -2.64
CA VAL A 259 -22.75 0.81 -3.34
C VAL A 259 -23.85 1.35 -4.23
N ILE A 260 -24.14 2.64 -4.09
CA ILE A 260 -25.06 3.39 -4.96
C ILE A 260 -24.25 4.57 -5.52
N ALA A 261 -24.00 4.57 -6.82
CA ALA A 261 -23.14 5.57 -7.44
C ALA A 261 -23.83 6.30 -8.59
N ALA A 262 -23.95 7.60 -8.44
CA ALA A 262 -24.54 8.52 -9.42
C ALA A 262 -25.97 8.18 -9.89
N PRO A 263 -26.92 7.86 -9.02
CA PRO A 263 -28.30 7.69 -9.45
C PRO A 263 -28.83 8.99 -10.01
N ASP A 264 -29.54 8.93 -11.15
CA ASP A 264 -30.12 10.09 -11.84
C ASP A 264 -31.65 10.05 -11.95
N ARG A 265 -32.26 8.95 -11.46
CA ARG A 265 -33.72 8.74 -11.47
C ARG A 265 -34.24 8.52 -10.06
N PRO A 266 -35.53 8.88 -9.81
CA PRO A 266 -36.16 8.66 -8.52
C PRO A 266 -36.34 7.15 -8.26
N PHE A 267 -36.17 6.75 -7.02
CA PHE A 267 -36.46 5.42 -6.51
C PHE A 267 -37.97 5.31 -6.19
N GLU A 268 -38.52 4.11 -6.34
CA GLU A 268 -39.87 3.83 -5.88
C GLU A 268 -39.93 3.76 -4.35
N GLU A 269 -41.12 4.06 -3.77
CA GLU A 269 -41.30 4.00 -2.32
C GLU A 269 -41.02 2.60 -1.72
N ALA A 270 -41.29 1.55 -2.49
CA ALA A 270 -41.01 0.17 -2.06
C ALA A 270 -39.49 -0.06 -1.94
N GLU A 271 -38.71 0.43 -2.88
CA GLU A 271 -37.26 0.32 -2.90
C GLU A 271 -36.63 1.15 -1.78
N LEU A 272 -37.14 2.39 -1.57
CA LEU A 272 -36.71 3.25 -0.47
C LEU A 272 -36.96 2.58 0.90
N ARG A 273 -38.10 1.88 1.06
CA ARG A 273 -38.38 1.10 2.29
C ARG A 273 -37.39 -0.06 2.47
N GLN A 274 -37.06 -0.79 1.39
CA GLN A 274 -36.07 -1.90 1.43
C GLN A 274 -34.69 -1.38 1.82
N LEU A 275 -34.25 -0.25 1.26
CA LEU A 275 -32.98 0.40 1.62
C LEU A 275 -32.99 0.86 3.08
N GLY A 276 -34.11 1.48 3.52
CA GLY A 276 -34.27 1.89 4.92
C GLY A 276 -34.19 0.71 5.89
N GLN A 277 -34.84 -0.41 5.58
CA GLN A 277 -34.75 -1.64 6.37
C GLN A 277 -33.32 -2.19 6.40
N TYR A 278 -32.64 -2.27 5.24
CA TYR A 278 -31.26 -2.70 5.16
C TYR A 278 -30.33 -1.90 6.09
N LEU A 279 -30.50 -0.57 6.14
CA LEU A 279 -29.70 0.28 7.02
C LEU A 279 -30.06 0.06 8.49
N GLN A 280 -31.36 -0.11 8.83
CA GLN A 280 -31.78 -0.40 10.20
C GLN A 280 -31.26 -1.75 10.71
N GLU A 281 -31.06 -2.73 9.85
CA GLU A 281 -30.49 -4.04 10.14
C GLU A 281 -28.95 -4.04 10.30
N GLY A 282 -28.30 -2.89 10.28
CA GLY A 282 -26.84 -2.78 10.38
C GLY A 282 -26.13 -2.77 9.02
N GLY A 283 -26.82 -2.34 7.97
CA GLY A 283 -26.29 -2.28 6.61
C GLY A 283 -25.12 -1.29 6.46
N ARG A 284 -24.25 -1.56 5.49
CA ARG A 284 -23.10 -0.74 5.16
C ARG A 284 -23.28 -0.17 3.77
N LEU A 285 -23.23 1.15 3.65
CA LEU A 285 -23.56 1.88 2.42
C LEU A 285 -22.45 2.86 2.03
N LEU A 286 -22.02 2.78 0.78
CA LEU A 286 -21.28 3.84 0.11
C LEU A 286 -22.23 4.51 -0.90
N LEU A 287 -22.62 5.74 -0.63
CA LEU A 287 -23.53 6.53 -1.44
C LEU A 287 -22.80 7.72 -2.05
N LEU A 288 -22.75 7.75 -3.36
CA LEU A 288 -22.09 8.77 -4.15
C LEU A 288 -23.16 9.49 -4.99
N PHE A 289 -23.44 10.75 -4.66
CA PHE A 289 -24.36 11.58 -5.43
C PHE A 289 -23.70 12.10 -6.71
N SER A 290 -24.49 12.60 -7.62
CA SER A 290 -24.02 13.23 -8.85
C SER A 290 -24.61 14.64 -8.97
N TYR A 291 -23.89 15.52 -9.65
CA TYR A 291 -24.43 16.81 -10.06
C TYR A 291 -25.67 16.65 -10.95
N ALA A 292 -25.79 15.55 -11.71
CA ALA A 292 -26.93 15.27 -12.58
C ALA A 292 -28.24 15.10 -11.78
N SER A 293 -28.20 14.52 -10.60
CA SER A 293 -29.38 14.33 -9.73
C SER A 293 -29.79 15.60 -8.97
N LYS A 294 -29.12 16.74 -9.18
CA LYS A 294 -29.48 18.03 -8.58
C LYS A 294 -30.90 18.46 -8.96
N ALA A 295 -31.25 18.31 -10.23
CA ALA A 295 -32.55 18.74 -10.76
C ALA A 295 -33.71 17.77 -10.45
N HIS A 296 -33.38 16.52 -10.16
CA HIS A 296 -34.37 15.45 -9.93
C HIS A 296 -34.01 14.69 -8.64
N PRO A 297 -34.69 15.00 -7.50
CA PRO A 297 -34.47 14.29 -6.25
C PRO A 297 -34.68 12.81 -6.45
N THR A 298 -33.70 12.01 -5.96
CA THR A 298 -33.73 10.56 -6.08
C THR A 298 -34.59 9.87 -5.03
N GLY A 299 -34.91 10.59 -3.93
CA GLY A 299 -35.55 10.04 -2.75
C GLY A 299 -34.56 9.54 -1.70
N LEU A 300 -33.28 9.30 -2.08
CA LEU A 300 -32.22 8.89 -1.15
C LEU A 300 -31.90 10.01 -0.14
N GLU A 301 -32.10 11.25 -0.52
CA GLU A 301 -31.95 12.41 0.36
C GLU A 301 -32.88 12.30 1.58
N ALA A 302 -34.11 11.78 1.40
CA ALA A 302 -35.08 11.57 2.50
C ALA A 302 -34.67 10.40 3.41
N ILE A 303 -34.07 9.33 2.85
CA ILE A 303 -33.57 8.19 3.63
C ILE A 303 -32.44 8.62 4.56
N LEU A 304 -31.60 9.57 4.16
CA LEU A 304 -30.46 10.02 4.96
C LEU A 304 -30.87 10.92 6.13
N GLN A 305 -32.04 11.58 6.09
CA GLN A 305 -32.47 12.49 7.15
C GLN A 305 -32.56 11.83 8.54
N PRO A 306 -33.11 10.63 8.72
CA PRO A 306 -33.10 9.92 10.01
C PRO A 306 -31.69 9.59 10.49
N TRP A 307 -30.71 9.53 9.57
CA TRP A 307 -29.31 9.28 9.85
C TRP A 307 -28.50 10.55 10.13
N GLY A 308 -29.18 11.71 10.18
CA GLY A 308 -28.57 12.98 10.53
C GLY A 308 -27.78 13.65 9.40
N VAL A 309 -28.10 13.34 8.15
CA VAL A 309 -27.43 13.94 6.98
C VAL A 309 -28.46 14.42 5.98
N GLY A 310 -28.25 15.64 5.45
CA GLY A 310 -28.97 16.21 4.34
C GLY A 310 -28.05 16.47 3.15
N VAL A 311 -28.58 16.38 1.94
CA VAL A 311 -27.83 16.66 0.70
C VAL A 311 -28.50 17.82 -0.02
N MET A 312 -27.76 18.88 -0.32
CA MET A 312 -28.29 20.07 -0.98
C MET A 312 -28.55 19.80 -2.46
N ALA A 313 -29.60 20.43 -2.98
CA ALA A 313 -29.88 20.47 -4.41
C ALA A 313 -29.14 21.63 -5.10
N ASP A 314 -27.87 21.84 -4.76
CA ASP A 314 -26.98 22.85 -5.32
C ASP A 314 -25.55 22.28 -5.44
N ILE A 315 -24.68 23.01 -6.13
CA ILE A 315 -23.28 22.61 -6.38
C ILE A 315 -22.37 23.61 -5.68
N ALA A 316 -21.44 23.09 -4.91
CA ALA A 316 -20.40 23.88 -4.29
C ALA A 316 -19.32 24.27 -5.31
N GLN A 317 -18.92 25.54 -5.29
CA GLN A 317 -17.84 26.11 -6.10
C GLN A 317 -16.78 26.71 -5.17
N ASP A 318 -15.53 26.34 -5.39
CA ASP A 318 -14.41 26.83 -4.58
C ASP A 318 -13.29 27.34 -5.49
N TYR A 319 -13.32 28.62 -5.77
CA TYR A 319 -12.38 29.27 -6.68
C TYR A 319 -10.96 29.36 -6.10
N THR A 320 -10.80 29.28 -4.80
CA THR A 320 -9.48 29.33 -4.14
C THR A 320 -8.73 28.02 -4.25
N ASN A 321 -9.47 26.91 -4.35
CA ASN A 321 -8.95 25.55 -4.47
C ASN A 321 -9.23 24.93 -5.86
N SER A 322 -9.44 25.77 -6.88
CA SER A 322 -9.61 25.34 -8.26
C SER A 322 -8.27 24.90 -8.87
N THR A 323 -8.31 23.91 -9.77
CA THR A 323 -7.12 23.41 -10.45
C THR A 323 -6.55 24.37 -11.50
N THR A 324 -7.32 25.36 -11.94
CA THR A 324 -6.89 26.35 -12.93
C THR A 324 -6.72 27.73 -12.33
N ALA A 325 -5.64 28.42 -12.73
CA ALA A 325 -5.33 29.79 -12.30
C ALA A 325 -6.39 30.84 -12.70
N GLN A 326 -7.37 30.45 -13.53
CA GLN A 326 -8.43 31.34 -14.04
C GLN A 326 -9.78 31.17 -13.33
N GLY A 327 -9.90 30.25 -12.34
CA GLY A 327 -11.10 30.11 -11.51
C GLY A 327 -12.35 29.51 -12.21
N TYR A 328 -12.26 29.10 -13.46
CA TYR A 328 -13.39 28.51 -14.22
C TYR A 328 -13.40 26.98 -14.19
N ASP A 329 -12.61 26.36 -13.34
CA ASP A 329 -12.55 24.90 -13.28
C ASP A 329 -13.67 24.37 -12.38
N MET A 330 -14.42 23.43 -12.91
CA MET A 330 -15.46 22.68 -12.18
C MET A 330 -14.85 21.66 -11.19
N LYS A 331 -13.51 21.63 -11.09
CA LYS A 331 -12.78 20.73 -10.21
C LYS A 331 -12.31 21.45 -8.96
N ILE A 332 -12.59 20.84 -7.82
CA ILE A 332 -12.19 21.33 -6.51
C ILE A 332 -11.08 20.40 -5.98
N GLN A 333 -9.99 21.01 -5.48
CA GLN A 333 -8.95 20.31 -4.71
C GLN A 333 -9.23 20.46 -3.21
N VAL A 334 -9.37 19.34 -2.52
CA VAL A 334 -9.53 19.33 -1.08
C VAL A 334 -8.24 18.82 -0.43
N ASN A 335 -7.69 19.62 0.47
CA ASN A 335 -6.45 19.33 1.22
C ASN A 335 -6.63 19.45 2.74
N GLN A 336 -7.83 19.79 3.20
CA GLN A 336 -8.16 19.85 4.62
C GLN A 336 -9.17 18.75 4.95
N PHE A 337 -8.82 17.93 5.92
CA PHE A 337 -9.58 16.75 6.31
C PHE A 337 -9.90 16.82 7.80
N ASP A 338 -11.10 16.43 8.15
CA ASP A 338 -11.51 16.29 9.54
C ASP A 338 -10.96 14.99 10.17
N LYS A 339 -10.91 14.96 11.49
CA LYS A 339 -10.40 13.80 12.23
C LYS A 339 -11.36 12.62 12.11
N HIS A 340 -11.03 11.68 11.24
CA HIS A 340 -11.76 10.43 11.09
C HIS A 340 -10.81 9.33 10.60
N PRO A 341 -10.97 8.05 11.01
CA PRO A 341 -10.09 6.96 10.59
C PRO A 341 -9.93 6.80 9.08
N VAL A 342 -10.95 7.15 8.29
CA VAL A 342 -10.89 7.15 6.82
C VAL A 342 -9.87 8.18 6.30
N MET A 343 -9.69 9.30 7.00
CA MET A 343 -8.85 10.41 6.54
C MET A 343 -7.41 10.35 7.05
N ASP A 344 -7.11 9.50 8.03
CA ASP A 344 -5.78 9.42 8.66
C ASP A 344 -4.66 9.11 7.66
N SER A 345 -4.95 8.28 6.65
CA SER A 345 -3.99 7.91 5.59
C SER A 345 -3.83 8.96 4.49
N LEU A 346 -4.68 9.98 4.47
CA LEU A 346 -4.77 10.98 3.40
C LEU A 346 -4.12 12.31 3.76
N SER A 347 -3.55 12.45 4.96
CA SER A 347 -3.04 13.71 5.52
C SER A 347 -2.01 14.44 4.63
N GLN A 348 -1.35 13.75 3.71
CA GLN A 348 -0.34 14.30 2.78
C GLN A 348 -0.85 14.34 1.32
N LEU A 349 -2.10 13.98 1.08
CA LEU A 349 -2.68 13.87 -0.25
C LEU A 349 -3.76 14.95 -0.45
N GLN A 350 -4.17 15.13 -1.71
CA GLN A 350 -5.28 16.01 -2.07
C GLN A 350 -6.35 15.18 -2.78
N LEU A 351 -7.61 15.43 -2.47
CA LEU A 351 -8.74 14.86 -3.21
C LEU A 351 -9.16 15.82 -4.31
N HIS A 352 -9.49 15.28 -5.47
CA HIS A 352 -9.98 16.02 -6.62
C HIS A 352 -11.43 15.64 -6.87
N LEU A 353 -12.33 16.61 -6.71
CA LEU A 353 -13.76 16.43 -6.93
C LEU A 353 -14.24 17.23 -8.17
N TYR A 354 -15.38 16.83 -8.72
CA TYR A 354 -16.00 17.46 -9.87
C TYR A 354 -17.47 17.79 -9.61
N LEU A 355 -17.79 19.07 -9.56
CA LEU A 355 -19.15 19.59 -9.33
C LEU A 355 -19.85 18.93 -8.11
N PRO A 356 -19.24 18.92 -6.93
CA PRO A 356 -19.78 18.24 -5.77
C PRO A 356 -21.02 18.97 -5.21
N ARG A 357 -22.00 18.19 -4.75
CA ARG A 357 -23.15 18.68 -3.96
C ARG A 357 -22.76 18.74 -2.48
N PRO A 358 -23.13 19.79 -1.73
CA PRO A 358 -22.93 19.83 -0.29
C PRO A 358 -23.68 18.72 0.47
N VAL A 359 -23.00 18.09 1.44
CA VAL A 359 -23.52 17.03 2.29
C VAL A 359 -23.48 17.53 3.73
N LEU A 360 -24.60 18.00 4.23
CA LEU A 360 -24.67 18.70 5.51
C LEU A 360 -25.00 17.77 6.66
N PRO A 361 -24.20 17.76 7.75
CA PRO A 361 -24.63 17.10 8.98
C PRO A 361 -25.81 17.86 9.60
N ASN A 362 -26.88 17.14 9.93
CA ASN A 362 -27.99 17.68 10.66
C ASN A 362 -27.70 17.56 12.16
N THR A 363 -27.39 18.66 12.81
CA THR A 363 -27.02 18.74 14.24
C THR A 363 -28.24 18.70 15.17
N ALA A 364 -29.28 17.96 14.84
CA ALA A 364 -30.40 17.73 15.78
C ALA A 364 -29.87 17.10 17.07
N SER A 365 -30.43 17.50 18.21
CA SER A 365 -29.98 17.20 19.57
C SER A 365 -29.49 15.77 19.78
N PRO A 366 -28.34 15.54 20.41
CA PRO A 366 -27.78 14.21 20.62
C PRO A 366 -28.67 13.38 21.56
N SER A 367 -29.37 12.42 20.99
CA SER A 367 -29.97 11.30 21.74
C SER A 367 -28.89 10.23 21.96
N ALA A 368 -28.91 9.54 23.08
CA ALA A 368 -27.94 8.49 23.40
C ALA A 368 -27.83 7.37 22.34
N ASN A 369 -28.88 7.23 21.52
CA ASN A 369 -28.97 6.23 20.43
C ASN A 369 -28.94 6.89 19.04
N ALA A 370 -28.62 8.18 18.92
CA ALA A 370 -28.54 8.85 17.62
C ALA A 370 -27.31 8.38 16.82
N PRO A 371 -27.42 8.36 15.49
CA PRO A 371 -26.27 8.12 14.63
C PRO A 371 -25.16 9.14 14.89
N GLN A 372 -23.91 8.71 14.94
CA GLN A 372 -22.77 9.61 15.00
C GLN A 372 -22.40 10.03 13.59
N VAL A 373 -22.52 11.32 13.30
CA VAL A 373 -22.16 11.91 12.01
C VAL A 373 -20.83 12.64 12.15
N SER A 374 -19.89 12.33 11.28
CA SER A 374 -18.59 13.00 11.19
C SER A 374 -18.41 13.54 9.77
N VAL A 375 -18.06 14.81 9.65
CA VAL A 375 -17.62 15.36 8.37
C VAL A 375 -16.27 14.72 8.02
N LEU A 376 -16.07 14.36 6.77
CA LEU A 376 -14.79 13.82 6.31
C LEU A 376 -13.93 14.91 5.68
N PHE A 377 -14.55 15.69 4.79
CA PHE A 377 -13.88 16.81 4.12
C PHE A 377 -14.93 17.79 3.55
N GLY A 378 -14.47 18.98 3.23
CA GLY A 378 -15.30 20.06 2.69
C GLY A 378 -14.51 21.05 1.85
N THR A 379 -15.17 22.10 1.41
CA THR A 379 -14.59 23.22 0.67
C THR A 379 -13.83 24.16 1.60
N SER A 380 -13.11 25.13 1.02
CA SER A 380 -12.59 26.27 1.77
C SER A 380 -13.70 27.20 2.29
N PRO A 381 -13.39 28.07 3.26
CA PRO A 381 -14.35 29.09 3.73
C PRO A 381 -14.75 30.14 2.67
N ALA A 382 -14.06 30.17 1.53
CA ALA A 382 -14.34 31.10 0.44
C ALA A 382 -15.28 30.50 -0.64
N ALA A 383 -15.83 29.31 -0.40
CA ALA A 383 -16.70 28.63 -1.34
C ALA A 383 -18.10 29.29 -1.41
N THR A 384 -18.74 29.13 -2.55
CA THR A 384 -20.08 29.63 -2.86
C THR A 384 -20.92 28.52 -3.47
N LEU A 385 -22.21 28.75 -3.59
CA LEU A 385 -23.14 27.88 -4.31
C LEU A 385 -23.36 28.37 -5.73
N MET A 386 -23.54 27.43 -6.66
CA MET A 386 -23.72 27.75 -8.08
C MET A 386 -25.05 28.48 -8.34
N ASP A 387 -26.14 28.02 -7.74
CA ASP A 387 -27.49 28.61 -7.94
C ASP A 387 -27.76 29.78 -7.01
N ASN A 388 -27.00 29.88 -5.91
CA ASN A 388 -27.14 30.93 -4.89
C ASN A 388 -25.85 31.74 -4.69
N PRO A 389 -25.32 32.39 -5.73
CA PRO A 389 -24.02 33.10 -5.63
C PRO A 389 -24.06 34.34 -4.72
N GLY A 390 -25.26 34.78 -4.31
CA GLY A 390 -25.46 35.90 -3.38
C GLY A 390 -25.35 35.53 -1.89
N GLU A 391 -25.26 34.27 -1.58
CA GLU A 391 -25.04 33.81 -0.22
C GLU A 391 -23.59 34.12 0.22
N PRO A 392 -23.36 34.57 1.47
CA PRO A 392 -21.98 34.82 1.94
C PRO A 392 -21.12 33.57 1.80
N PRO A 393 -19.88 33.70 1.31
CA PRO A 393 -18.98 32.55 1.18
C PRO A 393 -18.77 31.86 2.53
N HIS A 394 -18.84 30.53 2.56
CA HIS A 394 -18.53 29.72 3.74
C HIS A 394 -18.11 28.30 3.33
N ALA A 395 -17.59 27.53 4.30
CA ALA A 395 -17.17 26.16 4.05
C ALA A 395 -18.39 25.22 3.96
N TYR A 396 -18.47 24.44 2.90
CA TYR A 396 -19.49 23.41 2.71
C TYR A 396 -18.88 22.02 2.90
N PRO A 397 -19.41 21.19 3.83
CA PRO A 397 -19.09 19.78 3.88
C PRO A 397 -19.48 19.09 2.57
N LEU A 398 -18.59 18.23 2.04
CA LEU A 398 -18.79 17.50 0.77
C LEU A 398 -18.93 16.00 0.99
N ALA A 399 -18.51 15.51 2.15
CA ALA A 399 -18.64 14.11 2.53
C ALA A 399 -18.83 13.95 4.03
N CYS A 400 -19.69 12.99 4.39
CA CYS A 400 -19.96 12.60 5.77
C CYS A 400 -19.83 11.09 5.94
N ALA A 401 -19.29 10.68 7.11
CA ALA A 401 -19.35 9.32 7.61
C ALA A 401 -20.36 9.23 8.76
N ILE A 402 -21.16 8.20 8.75
CA ILE A 402 -22.21 7.95 9.73
C ILE A 402 -21.97 6.58 10.35
N GLU A 403 -21.93 6.50 11.66
CA GLU A 403 -21.86 5.23 12.38
C GLU A 403 -22.97 5.14 13.42
N GLN A 404 -23.68 4.02 13.44
CA GLN A 404 -24.64 3.71 14.49
C GLN A 404 -24.38 2.30 15.02
N LYS A 405 -24.18 2.21 16.34
CA LYS A 405 -24.07 0.94 17.04
C LYS A 405 -25.43 0.27 17.15
N PRO A 406 -25.48 -1.07 17.28
CA PRO A 406 -26.72 -1.80 17.47
C PRO A 406 -27.53 -1.22 18.64
N VAL A 407 -28.80 -0.94 18.40
CA VAL A 407 -29.72 -0.48 19.44
C VAL A 407 -30.22 -1.70 20.24
N ALA A 408 -30.16 -1.64 21.56
CA ALA A 408 -30.62 -2.72 22.41
C ALA A 408 -32.10 -3.03 22.15
N GLY A 409 -32.41 -4.30 21.87
CA GLY A 409 -33.78 -4.75 21.59
C GLY A 409 -34.18 -4.71 20.11
N VAL A 410 -33.34 -4.22 19.21
CA VAL A 410 -33.54 -4.28 17.76
C VAL A 410 -32.60 -5.35 17.17
N ALA A 411 -33.16 -6.23 16.33
CA ALA A 411 -32.37 -7.25 15.66
C ALA A 411 -31.44 -6.57 14.64
N ASN A 412 -30.12 -6.62 14.88
CA ASN A 412 -29.09 -6.10 13.98
C ASN A 412 -28.19 -7.27 13.50
N PRO A 413 -28.67 -8.09 12.55
CA PRO A 413 -27.94 -9.27 12.09
C PRO A 413 -26.63 -8.93 11.37
N ARG A 414 -26.49 -7.69 10.90
CA ARG A 414 -25.32 -7.21 10.14
C ARG A 414 -24.29 -6.42 10.98
N GLY A 415 -24.61 -6.13 12.26
CA GLY A 415 -23.75 -5.39 13.18
C GLY A 415 -23.95 -3.88 13.12
N ASN A 416 -22.86 -3.09 13.21
CA ASN A 416 -22.94 -1.63 13.16
C ASN A 416 -23.35 -1.16 11.77
N THR A 417 -24.27 -0.21 11.71
CA THR A 417 -24.58 0.52 10.48
C THR A 417 -23.45 1.51 10.22
N ARG A 418 -22.91 1.49 9.02
CA ARG A 418 -21.91 2.45 8.56
C ARG A 418 -22.27 2.97 7.19
N ILE A 419 -22.30 4.28 7.06
CA ILE A 419 -22.65 4.96 5.80
C ILE A 419 -21.58 5.99 5.50
N ILE A 420 -21.10 6.00 4.27
CA ILE A 420 -20.34 7.13 3.72
C ILE A 420 -21.16 7.74 2.62
N VAL A 421 -21.41 9.06 2.73
CA VAL A 421 -22.11 9.86 1.74
C VAL A 421 -21.14 10.88 1.16
N VAL A 422 -21.01 10.92 -0.15
CA VAL A 422 -20.20 11.91 -0.87
C VAL A 422 -21.05 12.61 -1.92
N GLY A 423 -20.92 13.91 -2.03
CA GLY A 423 -21.66 14.75 -2.98
C GLY A 423 -21.20 14.66 -4.43
N ASP A 424 -20.19 13.88 -4.73
CA ASP A 424 -19.66 13.65 -6.08
C ASP A 424 -19.38 12.16 -6.30
N ALA A 425 -19.87 11.62 -7.39
CA ALA A 425 -19.54 10.26 -7.83
C ALA A 425 -18.38 10.24 -8.83
N THR A 426 -18.22 11.33 -9.59
CA THR A 426 -17.29 11.43 -10.71
C THR A 426 -15.84 11.26 -10.25
N PHE A 427 -15.51 11.69 -9.03
CA PHE A 427 -14.14 11.60 -8.49
C PHE A 427 -13.64 10.16 -8.34
N LEU A 428 -14.54 9.18 -8.23
CA LEU A 428 -14.23 7.75 -8.21
C LEU A 428 -14.46 7.04 -9.54
N GLY A 429 -14.93 7.76 -10.56
CA GLY A 429 -15.08 7.26 -11.93
C GLY A 429 -13.75 7.04 -12.63
N ASN A 430 -13.78 6.36 -13.78
CA ASN A 430 -12.60 5.97 -14.56
C ASN A 430 -11.61 7.10 -14.86
N LEU A 431 -12.13 8.32 -15.03
CA LEU A 431 -11.31 9.49 -15.38
C LEU A 431 -10.54 10.05 -14.19
N MET A 432 -11.12 10.03 -12.99
CA MET A 432 -10.60 10.78 -11.84
C MET A 432 -10.11 9.91 -10.66
N ILE A 433 -10.42 8.62 -10.65
CA ILE A 433 -10.05 7.73 -9.53
C ILE A 433 -8.55 7.70 -9.25
N ASP A 434 -7.72 7.88 -10.28
CA ASP A 434 -6.26 7.89 -10.16
C ASP A 434 -5.70 9.32 -9.94
N SER A 435 -6.56 10.34 -9.80
CA SER A 435 -6.16 11.73 -9.54
C SER A 435 -5.95 11.95 -8.05
N GLY A 436 -4.78 12.49 -7.68
CA GLY A 436 -4.46 12.79 -6.28
C GLY A 436 -4.60 11.57 -5.37
N GLY A 437 -5.33 11.73 -4.26
CA GLY A 437 -5.62 10.70 -3.26
C GLY A 437 -6.97 10.00 -3.43
N ASN A 438 -7.68 10.15 -4.57
CA ASN A 438 -9.03 9.61 -4.73
C ASN A 438 -9.09 8.08 -4.56
N ARG A 439 -8.12 7.35 -5.14
CA ARG A 439 -8.00 5.90 -4.96
C ARG A 439 -7.69 5.53 -3.51
N ASP A 440 -6.85 6.31 -2.83
CA ASP A 440 -6.49 6.06 -1.43
C ASP A 440 -7.69 6.33 -0.51
N PHE A 441 -8.50 7.34 -0.81
CA PHE A 441 -9.78 7.56 -0.13
C PHE A 441 -10.72 6.36 -0.28
N LEU A 442 -10.90 5.86 -1.50
CA LEU A 442 -11.74 4.68 -1.71
C LEU A 442 -11.25 3.48 -0.90
N ASN A 443 -9.94 3.19 -0.92
CA ASN A 443 -9.35 2.11 -0.13
C ASN A 443 -9.64 2.28 1.37
N ALA A 444 -9.46 3.48 1.91
CA ALA A 444 -9.72 3.77 3.32
C ALA A 444 -11.21 3.67 3.66
N ALA A 445 -12.08 4.18 2.79
CA ALA A 445 -13.53 4.10 2.94
C ALA A 445 -14.03 2.65 2.94
N LEU A 446 -13.57 1.81 2.00
CA LEU A 446 -13.92 0.38 1.93
C LEU A 446 -13.49 -0.36 3.20
N ASN A 447 -12.29 -0.08 3.68
CA ASN A 447 -11.79 -0.72 4.89
C ASN A 447 -12.62 -0.34 6.12
N TRP A 448 -12.98 0.93 6.26
CA TRP A 448 -13.82 1.38 7.37
C TRP A 448 -15.25 0.82 7.27
N LEU A 449 -15.87 0.89 6.08
CA LEU A 449 -17.22 0.36 5.85
C LEU A 449 -17.29 -1.13 6.13
N CYS A 450 -16.31 -1.92 5.65
CA CYS A 450 -16.31 -3.36 5.82
C CYS A 450 -15.83 -3.83 7.21
N ASP A 451 -15.70 -2.93 8.17
CA ASP A 451 -15.24 -3.24 9.53
C ASP A 451 -13.90 -4.00 9.56
N ARG A 452 -12.98 -3.57 8.72
CA ARG A 452 -11.63 -4.13 8.64
C ARG A 452 -10.63 -3.26 9.41
N PRO A 453 -10.73 -3.15 10.75
CA PRO A 453 -9.88 -2.26 11.55
C PRO A 453 -8.40 -2.61 11.43
N LEU A 454 -8.10 -3.85 10.99
CA LEU A 454 -6.73 -4.33 10.78
C LEU A 454 -6.00 -3.64 9.62
N LEU A 455 -6.73 -3.04 8.67
CA LEU A 455 -6.13 -2.41 7.48
C LEU A 455 -6.05 -0.89 7.57
N LEU A 456 -6.84 -0.26 8.45
CA LEU A 456 -7.02 1.20 8.47
C LEU A 456 -6.00 2.01 9.24
N GLY A 457 -5.37 1.52 10.22
CA GLY A 457 -4.52 2.38 11.02
C GLY A 457 -3.17 1.74 11.33
N GLY A 458 -2.07 2.40 11.02
CA GLY A 458 -0.72 2.00 11.39
C GLY A 458 0.04 1.15 10.38
N ILE A 459 -0.57 0.75 9.25
CA ILE A 459 0.15 0.22 8.10
C ILE A 459 0.18 1.32 7.03
N GLY A 460 0.95 2.37 7.30
CA GLY A 460 1.19 3.41 6.31
C GLY A 460 2.20 2.98 5.26
N PRO A 461 2.16 3.57 4.05
CA PRO A 461 3.20 3.38 3.07
C PRO A 461 4.54 3.90 3.63
N ARG A 462 5.62 3.16 3.37
CA ARG A 462 6.95 3.54 3.84
C ARG A 462 7.59 4.51 2.86
N PRO A 463 8.16 5.63 3.31
CA PRO A 463 8.89 6.52 2.42
C PRO A 463 10.12 5.79 1.88
N ILE A 464 10.32 5.90 0.56
CA ILE A 464 11.54 5.42 -0.08
C ILE A 464 12.56 6.53 0.06
N THR A 465 13.55 6.32 0.93
CA THR A 465 14.70 7.23 1.08
C THR A 465 15.83 6.71 0.20
N ASP A 466 16.06 7.38 -0.92
CA ASP A 466 17.27 7.17 -1.70
C ASP A 466 18.45 7.78 -0.92
N LEU A 467 19.15 6.93 -0.20
CA LEU A 467 20.39 7.30 0.46
C LEU A 467 21.50 7.39 -0.59
N HIS A 468 21.61 8.50 -1.26
CA HIS A 468 22.79 8.82 -2.04
C HIS A 468 23.90 9.25 -1.07
N LEU A 469 24.96 8.45 -0.99
CA LEU A 469 26.19 8.87 -0.35
C LEU A 469 26.78 10.02 -1.18
N LEU A 470 26.51 11.25 -0.77
CA LEU A 470 27.15 12.44 -1.35
C LEU A 470 28.61 12.51 -0.89
N ILE A 471 29.42 11.61 -1.43
CA ILE A 471 30.86 11.60 -1.17
C ILE A 471 31.53 12.45 -2.25
N THR A 472 32.25 13.49 -1.84
CA THR A 472 33.07 14.26 -2.75
C THR A 472 34.22 13.42 -3.28
N GLN A 473 34.75 13.72 -4.48
CA GLN A 473 35.90 12.99 -5.04
C GLN A 473 37.13 12.97 -4.11
N ARG A 474 37.27 13.96 -3.23
CA ARG A 474 38.33 14.01 -2.23
C ARG A 474 38.10 12.98 -1.10
N GLU A 475 36.90 12.83 -0.64
CA GLU A 475 36.55 11.85 0.39
C GLU A 475 36.61 10.43 -0.16
N GLN A 476 36.18 10.21 -1.40
CA GLN A 476 36.31 8.93 -2.08
C GLN A 476 37.79 8.49 -2.20
N ARG A 477 38.69 9.40 -2.57
CA ARG A 477 40.13 9.14 -2.60
C ARG A 477 40.69 8.85 -1.20
N ARG A 478 40.27 9.59 -0.17
CA ARG A 478 40.71 9.33 1.22
C ARG A 478 40.26 7.96 1.69
N LEU A 479 39.02 7.56 1.42
CA LEU A 479 38.50 6.23 1.75
C LEU A 479 39.25 5.12 0.99
N ALA A 480 39.51 5.33 -0.30
CA ALA A 480 40.31 4.40 -1.10
C ALA A 480 41.73 4.24 -0.54
N TRP A 481 42.41 5.33 -0.19
CA TRP A 481 43.72 5.29 0.44
C TRP A 481 43.72 4.61 1.82
N LEU A 482 42.66 4.78 2.61
CA LEU A 482 42.52 4.16 3.92
C LEU A 482 42.30 2.65 3.79
N LEU A 483 41.42 2.22 2.88
CA LEU A 483 41.07 0.82 2.69
C LEU A 483 42.14 0.04 1.91
N LEU A 484 42.71 0.62 0.86
CA LEU A 484 43.64 -0.08 -0.03
C LEU A 484 45.12 0.15 0.35
N GLY A 485 45.43 1.20 1.12
CA GLY A 485 46.78 1.53 1.53
C GLY A 485 47.04 1.35 3.03
N ALA A 486 46.32 2.06 3.89
CA ALA A 486 46.61 2.09 5.32
C ALA A 486 46.31 0.76 6.01
N LEU A 487 45.23 0.09 5.65
CA LEU A 487 44.80 -1.16 6.30
C LEU A 487 45.71 -2.33 5.93
N PRO A 488 46.05 -2.60 4.65
CA PRO A 488 47.07 -3.59 4.31
C PRO A 488 48.48 -3.23 4.83
N GLY A 489 48.84 -1.95 4.79
CA GLY A 489 50.10 -1.44 5.32
C GLY A 489 50.24 -1.69 6.83
N ALA A 490 49.17 -1.50 7.59
CA ALA A 490 49.17 -1.83 9.02
C ALA A 490 49.38 -3.33 9.28
N VAL A 491 48.74 -4.21 8.51
CA VAL A 491 48.91 -5.65 8.61
C VAL A 491 50.36 -6.04 8.31
N LEU A 492 50.95 -5.49 7.25
CA LEU A 492 52.36 -5.74 6.91
C LEU A 492 53.31 -5.20 8.00
N PHE A 493 53.02 -4.02 8.53
CA PHE A 493 53.82 -3.42 9.62
C PHE A 493 53.80 -4.26 10.91
N PHE A 494 52.64 -4.74 11.32
CA PHE A 494 52.53 -5.65 12.46
C PHE A 494 53.19 -7.00 12.17
N GLY A 495 53.06 -7.54 10.96
CA GLY A 495 53.76 -8.74 10.54
C GLY A 495 55.28 -8.57 10.60
N TRP A 496 55.81 -7.41 10.19
CA TRP A 496 57.22 -7.06 10.25
C TRP A 496 57.73 -6.93 11.70
N ILE A 497 56.93 -6.29 12.59
CA ILE A 497 57.25 -6.22 14.04
C ILE A 497 57.35 -7.61 14.64
N VAL A 498 56.37 -8.48 14.41
CA VAL A 498 56.36 -9.85 14.91
C VAL A 498 57.59 -10.64 14.40
N TRP A 499 57.91 -10.48 13.11
CA TRP A 499 59.10 -11.10 12.52
C TRP A 499 60.38 -10.60 13.17
N PHE A 500 60.50 -9.30 13.43
CA PHE A 500 61.68 -8.68 14.05
C PHE A 500 61.87 -9.13 15.50
N VAL A 501 60.78 -9.21 16.28
CA VAL A 501 60.79 -9.70 17.67
C VAL A 501 61.13 -11.17 17.75
N ARG A 502 60.71 -12.00 16.78
CA ARG A 502 61.07 -13.43 16.72
C ARG A 502 62.48 -13.71 16.26
N ARG A 503 63.17 -12.74 15.68
CA ARG A 503 64.52 -12.91 15.16
C ARG A 503 65.63 -12.54 16.20
N ARG A 504 65.23 -11.95 17.32
CA ARG A 504 66.04 -11.79 18.50
C ARG A 504 65.81 -12.99 19.43
#